data_b24c867a6404b1b63c5cb0b047ba0160
#
_entry.id   b24c867a6404b1b63c5cb0b047ba0160
#
_cell.length_a   1.000
_cell.length_b   1.000
_cell.length_c   1.000
_cell.angle_alpha   90.00
_cell.angle_beta   90.00
_cell.angle_gamma   90.00
#
_symmetry.space_group_name_H-M   'P 1'
#
loop_
_entity.id
_entity.type
_entity.pdbx_description
1 polymer ?
#
loop_
_entity_poly.entity_id
_entity_poly.type
_entity_poly.pdbx_seq_one_letter_code
_entity_poly.pdbx_strand_id
1 'polypeptide(L)'
;MLTLVLGGAASGKSAYAESLVLKTGLPRYYLATMQVWDAECAARVEKHRRMRAAKQFETVECPLHLENIHLPARGTALLEDLGNLTANELYDPAGAGENAASAILEGLDQLAGQCAHLIVVSNEVFSGGADYAGDTGRYLKALAQVNNALAARADHVVRVVCGIPVYYKGVEK
;
A
#
# COMPACT_ATOMS: atom_id res chain seq x y z
N MET A 1 8.18 9.88 8.71
CA MET A 1 6.74 9.88 9.07
C MET A 1 6.06 8.73 8.32
N LEU A 2 5.20 7.98 9.00
CA LEU A 2 4.44 6.85 8.44
C LEU A 2 2.95 7.14 8.54
N THR A 3 2.22 7.04 7.41
CA THR A 3 0.77 7.21 7.35
C THR A 3 0.13 5.96 6.76
N LEU A 4 -0.81 5.36 7.48
CA LEU A 4 -1.63 4.26 7.00
C LEU A 4 -3.01 4.80 6.57
N VAL A 5 -3.36 4.58 5.31
CA VAL A 5 -4.66 4.97 4.72
C VAL A 5 -5.47 3.71 4.44
N LEU A 6 -6.58 3.56 5.15
CA LEU A 6 -7.49 2.41 5.07
C LEU A 6 -8.78 2.79 4.36
N GLY A 7 -9.45 1.81 3.76
CA GLY A 7 -10.80 1.99 3.23
C GLY A 7 -11.28 0.81 2.40
N GLY A 8 -12.58 0.73 2.21
CA GLY A 8 -13.21 -0.27 1.34
C GLY A 8 -12.95 -0.02 -0.15
N ALA A 9 -13.47 -0.89 -1.01
CA ALA A 9 -13.44 -0.70 -2.45
C ALA A 9 -14.14 0.63 -2.82
N ALA A 10 -13.56 1.37 -3.76
CA ALA A 10 -14.09 2.66 -4.24
C ALA A 10 -14.33 3.73 -3.15
N SER A 11 -13.74 3.60 -1.96
CA SER A 11 -13.91 4.55 -0.86
C SER A 11 -13.27 5.92 -1.11
N GLY A 12 -12.40 6.05 -2.13
CA GLY A 12 -11.60 7.25 -2.38
C GLY A 12 -10.22 7.25 -1.70
N LYS A 13 -9.83 6.14 -1.03
CA LYS A 13 -8.57 6.05 -0.29
C LYS A 13 -7.33 6.35 -1.13
N SER A 14 -7.27 5.82 -2.37
CA SER A 14 -6.12 6.03 -3.27
C SER A 14 -5.98 7.51 -3.66
N ALA A 15 -7.10 8.17 -4.03
CA ALA A 15 -7.10 9.59 -4.36
C ALA A 15 -6.70 10.45 -3.15
N TYR A 16 -7.18 10.09 -1.96
CA TYR A 16 -6.80 10.76 -0.73
C TYR A 16 -5.29 10.57 -0.43
N ALA A 17 -4.77 9.35 -0.51
CA ALA A 17 -3.35 9.07 -0.29
C ALA A 17 -2.46 9.83 -1.28
N GLU A 18 -2.82 9.87 -2.58
CA GLU A 18 -2.13 10.70 -3.56
C GLU A 18 -2.15 12.18 -3.18
N SER A 19 -3.28 12.71 -2.69
CA SER A 19 -3.40 14.10 -2.26
C SER A 19 -2.44 14.45 -1.13
N LEU A 20 -2.18 13.51 -0.21
CA LEU A 20 -1.18 13.68 0.85
C LEU A 20 0.23 13.78 0.28
N VAL A 21 0.57 12.91 -0.70
CA VAL A 21 1.89 12.97 -1.37
C VAL A 21 2.06 14.29 -2.09
N LEU A 22 1.03 14.80 -2.77
CA LEU A 22 1.10 16.05 -3.52
C LEU A 22 1.33 17.29 -2.65
N LYS A 23 1.05 17.22 -1.36
CA LYS A 23 1.38 18.27 -0.36
C LYS A 23 2.87 18.27 0.02
N THR A 24 3.63 17.23 -0.35
CA THR A 24 5.07 17.12 -0.05
C THR A 24 5.93 17.59 -1.23
N GLY A 25 7.23 17.82 -0.96
CA GLY A 25 8.22 18.12 -2.01
C GLY A 25 8.58 16.90 -2.87
N LEU A 26 9.51 17.10 -3.80
CA LEU A 26 10.12 16.06 -4.61
C LEU A 26 11.36 15.49 -3.92
N PRO A 27 11.76 14.26 -4.23
CA PRO A 27 11.12 13.31 -5.16
C PRO A 27 9.90 12.62 -4.55
N ARG A 28 9.01 12.13 -5.42
CA ARG A 28 7.80 11.38 -5.08
C ARG A 28 7.82 10.04 -5.79
N TYR A 29 7.72 8.96 -5.02
CA TYR A 29 7.75 7.59 -5.52
C TYR A 29 6.36 6.97 -5.42
N TYR A 30 5.98 6.23 -6.44
CA TYR A 30 4.77 5.41 -6.42
C TYR A 30 5.18 3.95 -6.57
N LEU A 31 5.05 3.18 -5.49
CA LEU A 31 5.31 1.75 -5.49
C LEU A 31 4.04 1.03 -5.92
N ALA A 32 4.07 0.49 -7.14
CA ALA A 32 2.95 -0.20 -7.77
C ALA A 32 3.05 -1.70 -7.47
N THR A 33 2.09 -2.23 -6.71
CA THR A 33 2.09 -3.63 -6.28
C THR A 33 1.26 -4.55 -7.18
N MET A 34 0.53 -3.99 -8.15
CA MET A 34 -0.31 -4.76 -9.06
C MET A 34 0.53 -5.58 -10.02
N GLN A 35 0.27 -6.89 -10.08
CA GLN A 35 0.78 -7.76 -11.15
C GLN A 35 -0.05 -7.62 -12.42
N VAL A 36 0.62 -7.70 -13.57
CA VAL A 36 -0.03 -7.64 -14.88
C VAL A 36 -0.26 -9.06 -15.38
N TRP A 37 -1.52 -9.50 -15.40
CA TRP A 37 -1.88 -10.85 -15.81
C TRP A 37 -2.38 -10.93 -17.26
N ASP A 38 -2.91 -9.85 -17.83
CA ASP A 38 -3.48 -9.78 -19.17
C ASP A 38 -3.32 -8.41 -19.84
N ALA A 39 -3.69 -8.31 -21.10
CA ALA A 39 -3.57 -7.10 -21.90
C ALA A 39 -4.47 -5.95 -21.41
N GLU A 40 -5.65 -6.25 -20.85
CA GLU A 40 -6.55 -5.25 -20.27
C GLU A 40 -5.93 -4.63 -19.01
N CYS A 41 -5.37 -5.47 -18.15
CA CYS A 41 -4.63 -5.05 -16.97
C CYS A 41 -3.43 -4.19 -17.36
N ALA A 42 -2.66 -4.58 -18.40
CA ALA A 42 -1.54 -3.81 -18.93
C ALA A 42 -1.96 -2.43 -19.41
N ALA A 43 -3.06 -2.32 -20.16
CA ALA A 43 -3.59 -1.04 -20.63
C ALA A 43 -4.02 -0.13 -19.48
N ARG A 44 -4.62 -0.70 -18.44
CA ARG A 44 -5.01 0.02 -17.22
C ARG A 44 -3.80 0.52 -16.44
N VAL A 45 -2.78 -0.31 -16.25
CA VAL A 45 -1.50 0.08 -15.61
C VAL A 45 -0.84 1.21 -16.38
N GLU A 46 -0.77 1.14 -17.72
CA GLU A 46 -0.15 2.20 -18.54
C GLU A 46 -0.92 3.52 -18.46
N LYS A 47 -2.26 3.49 -18.45
CA LYS A 47 -3.09 4.68 -18.23
C LYS A 47 -2.78 5.32 -16.87
N HIS A 48 -2.71 4.52 -15.81
CA HIS A 48 -2.39 4.98 -14.46
C HIS A 48 -0.96 5.53 -14.38
N ARG A 49 -0.01 4.91 -15.07
CA ARG A 49 1.39 5.37 -15.14
C ARG A 49 1.48 6.77 -15.77
N ARG A 50 0.76 7.02 -16.88
CA ARG A 50 0.71 8.36 -17.51
C ARG A 50 0.10 9.41 -16.60
N MET A 51 -0.99 9.08 -15.92
CA MET A 51 -1.64 9.99 -14.95
C MET A 51 -0.70 10.34 -13.79
N ARG A 52 0.10 9.39 -13.31
CA ARG A 52 1.09 9.58 -12.24
C ARG A 52 2.28 10.42 -12.69
N ALA A 53 2.76 10.20 -13.92
CA ALA A 53 3.84 11.00 -14.50
C ALA A 53 3.48 12.48 -14.55
N ALA A 54 2.24 12.83 -14.94
CA ALA A 54 1.74 14.21 -14.91
C ALA A 54 1.76 14.84 -13.50
N LYS A 55 1.73 14.04 -12.44
CA LYS A 55 1.84 14.45 -11.02
C LYS A 55 3.27 14.38 -10.48
N GLN A 56 4.25 14.16 -11.35
CA GLN A 56 5.67 14.03 -11.01
C GLN A 56 5.98 12.86 -10.06
N PHE A 57 5.26 11.74 -10.21
CA PHE A 57 5.62 10.49 -9.56
C PHE A 57 6.64 9.71 -10.39
N GLU A 58 7.67 9.22 -9.72
CA GLU A 58 8.53 8.16 -10.23
C GLU A 58 7.92 6.83 -9.84
N THR A 59 7.54 6.02 -10.84
CA THR A 59 6.90 4.72 -10.59
C THR A 59 7.96 3.63 -10.40
N VAL A 60 7.85 2.91 -9.29
CA VAL A 60 8.64 1.73 -8.97
C VAL A 60 7.69 0.53 -8.95
N GLU A 61 7.88 -0.41 -9.87
CA GLU A 61 7.10 -1.66 -9.87
C GLU A 61 7.62 -2.56 -8.74
N CYS A 62 6.71 -2.94 -7.84
CA CYS A 62 7.03 -3.73 -6.66
C CYS A 62 5.91 -4.73 -6.35
N PRO A 63 5.68 -5.72 -7.24
CA PRO A 63 4.66 -6.74 -7.00
C PRO A 63 5.04 -7.73 -5.89
N LEU A 64 6.33 -7.90 -5.61
CA LEU A 64 6.93 -8.80 -4.62
C LEU A 64 8.21 -8.18 -4.04
N HIS A 65 8.69 -8.77 -2.95
CA HIS A 65 10.02 -8.50 -2.40
C HIS A 65 10.26 -7.00 -2.10
N LEU A 66 9.35 -6.42 -1.32
CA LEU A 66 9.44 -5.01 -0.92
C LEU A 66 10.78 -4.67 -0.24
N GLU A 67 11.41 -5.64 0.43
CA GLU A 67 12.73 -5.53 1.06
C GLU A 67 13.88 -5.25 0.08
N ASN A 68 13.68 -5.54 -1.21
CA ASN A 68 14.68 -5.31 -2.25
C ASN A 68 14.59 -3.91 -2.89
N ILE A 69 13.62 -3.11 -2.48
CA ILE A 69 13.42 -1.77 -3.05
C ILE A 69 14.46 -0.78 -2.48
N HIS A 70 15.15 -0.12 -3.41
CA HIS A 70 16.11 0.94 -3.10
C HIS A 70 15.69 2.22 -3.82
N LEU A 71 15.41 3.27 -3.06
CA LEU A 71 15.05 4.57 -3.60
C LEU A 71 16.31 5.41 -3.87
N PRO A 72 16.42 6.07 -5.04
CA PRO A 72 17.62 6.81 -5.41
C PRO A 72 17.87 8.05 -4.54
N ALA A 73 16.83 8.60 -3.94
CA ALA A 73 16.95 9.76 -3.03
C ALA A 73 15.84 9.72 -1.97
N ARG A 74 16.10 10.39 -0.85
CA ARG A 74 15.12 10.49 0.24
C ARG A 74 13.97 11.42 -0.16
N GLY A 75 12.75 10.89 -0.20
CA GLY A 75 11.54 11.61 -0.61
C GLY A 75 10.29 11.04 0.03
N THR A 76 9.14 11.29 -0.60
CA THR A 76 7.87 10.69 -0.19
C THR A 76 7.54 9.50 -1.05
N ALA A 77 7.24 8.36 -0.43
CA ALA A 77 6.80 7.14 -1.10
C ALA A 77 5.34 6.82 -0.79
N LEU A 78 4.59 6.43 -1.81
CA LEU A 78 3.24 5.90 -1.74
C LEU A 78 3.25 4.45 -2.18
N LEU A 79 2.86 3.54 -1.29
CA LEU A 79 2.68 2.13 -1.61
C LEU A 79 1.18 1.87 -1.89
N GLU A 80 0.87 1.41 -3.08
CA GLU A 80 -0.50 1.15 -3.57
C GLU A 80 -0.59 -0.24 -4.22
N ASP A 81 -1.17 -1.24 -3.56
CA ASP A 81 -1.66 -1.28 -2.18
C ASP A 81 -1.17 -2.56 -1.46
N LEU A 82 -1.31 -2.58 -0.15
CA LEU A 82 -0.96 -3.73 0.68
C LEU A 82 -1.80 -4.97 0.38
N GLY A 83 -3.03 -4.81 -0.07
CA GLY A 83 -3.89 -5.94 -0.40
C GLY A 83 -3.30 -6.75 -1.56
N ASN A 84 -2.90 -6.08 -2.65
CA ASN A 84 -2.23 -6.73 -3.77
C ASN A 84 -0.89 -7.34 -3.35
N LEU A 85 -0.05 -6.58 -2.63
CA LEU A 85 1.24 -7.09 -2.17
C LEU A 85 1.09 -8.33 -1.29
N THR A 86 0.12 -8.32 -0.35
CA THR A 86 -0.15 -9.47 0.52
C THR A 86 -0.59 -10.70 -0.28
N ALA A 87 -1.47 -10.53 -1.26
CA ALA A 87 -1.91 -11.62 -2.12
C ALA A 87 -0.75 -12.18 -2.96
N ASN A 88 0.06 -11.30 -3.54
CA ASN A 88 1.21 -11.69 -4.33
C ASN A 88 2.22 -12.48 -3.48
N GLU A 89 2.62 -11.96 -2.31
CA GLU A 89 3.56 -12.63 -1.41
C GLU A 89 3.05 -13.98 -0.88
N LEU A 90 1.72 -14.14 -0.71
CA LEU A 90 1.12 -15.39 -0.27
C LEU A 90 1.03 -16.45 -1.35
N TYR A 91 0.72 -16.06 -2.59
CA TYR A 91 0.24 -17.00 -3.61
C TYR A 91 1.14 -17.11 -4.83
N ASP A 92 2.02 -16.13 -5.07
CA ASP A 92 3.02 -16.26 -6.13
C ASP A 92 4.08 -17.29 -5.73
N PRO A 93 4.47 -18.22 -6.62
CA PRO A 93 5.55 -19.18 -6.34
C PRO A 93 6.88 -18.52 -5.92
N ALA A 94 7.13 -17.28 -6.34
CA ALA A 94 8.31 -16.50 -5.95
C ALA A 94 8.11 -15.69 -4.66
N GLY A 95 6.90 -15.64 -4.13
CA GLY A 95 6.58 -14.89 -2.92
C GLY A 95 7.02 -15.60 -1.64
N ALA A 96 6.82 -14.95 -0.49
CA ALA A 96 7.23 -15.43 0.82
C ALA A 96 6.32 -16.52 1.42
N GLY A 97 5.16 -16.82 0.80
CA GLY A 97 4.23 -17.86 1.26
C GLY A 97 3.73 -17.59 2.69
N GLU A 98 3.87 -18.55 3.58
CA GLU A 98 3.43 -18.45 4.99
C GLU A 98 4.14 -17.31 5.75
N ASN A 99 5.28 -16.85 5.27
CA ASN A 99 6.04 -15.74 5.86
C ASN A 99 5.67 -14.36 5.28
N ALA A 100 4.66 -14.28 4.41
CA ALA A 100 4.29 -13.05 3.70
C ALA A 100 4.13 -11.83 4.62
N ALA A 101 3.42 -11.97 5.75
CA ALA A 101 3.24 -10.87 6.69
C ALA A 101 4.56 -10.37 7.28
N SER A 102 5.47 -11.26 7.65
CA SER A 102 6.78 -10.90 8.21
C SER A 102 7.66 -10.24 7.15
N ALA A 103 7.71 -10.79 5.94
CA ALA A 103 8.49 -10.24 4.81
C ALA A 103 8.01 -8.83 4.44
N ILE A 104 6.69 -8.62 4.35
CA ILE A 104 6.10 -7.30 4.09
C ILE A 104 6.46 -6.30 5.19
N LEU A 105 6.37 -6.68 6.47
CA LEU A 105 6.70 -5.80 7.59
C LEU A 105 8.18 -5.42 7.60
N GLU A 106 9.08 -6.35 7.30
CA GLU A 106 10.50 -6.09 7.15
C GLU A 106 10.78 -5.12 6.00
N GLY A 107 10.18 -5.37 4.83
CA GLY A 107 10.28 -4.48 3.68
C GLY A 107 9.74 -3.07 3.94
N LEU A 108 8.63 -2.95 4.68
CA LEU A 108 8.08 -1.66 5.07
C LEU A 108 8.99 -0.90 6.05
N ASP A 109 9.63 -1.60 6.99
CA ASP A 109 10.59 -0.99 7.92
C ASP A 109 11.83 -0.47 7.16
N GLN A 110 12.36 -1.24 6.22
CA GLN A 110 13.47 -0.83 5.35
C GLN A 110 13.09 0.37 4.48
N LEU A 111 11.90 0.34 3.84
CA LEU A 111 11.41 1.43 3.02
C LEU A 111 11.18 2.71 3.83
N ALA A 112 10.61 2.60 5.04
CA ALA A 112 10.41 3.73 5.94
C ALA A 112 11.74 4.42 6.32
N GLY A 113 12.81 3.64 6.47
CA GLY A 113 14.17 4.16 6.71
C GLY A 113 14.71 5.01 5.54
N GLN A 114 14.31 4.68 4.31
CA GLN A 114 14.74 5.38 3.09
C GLN A 114 13.93 6.65 2.80
N CYS A 115 12.71 6.77 3.35
CA CYS A 115 11.78 7.84 3.06
C CYS A 115 11.82 8.97 4.09
N ALA A 116 11.44 10.18 3.67
CA ALA A 116 11.01 11.25 4.58
C ALA A 116 9.57 10.99 5.06
N HIS A 117 8.71 10.58 4.12
CA HIS A 117 7.33 10.17 4.38
C HIS A 117 7.05 8.87 3.65
N LEU A 118 6.47 7.89 4.36
CA LEU A 118 5.90 6.68 3.77
C LEU A 118 4.39 6.69 3.97
N ILE A 119 3.64 6.65 2.87
CA ILE A 119 2.19 6.56 2.86
C ILE A 119 1.83 5.18 2.31
N VAL A 120 1.06 4.43 3.08
CA VAL A 120 0.68 3.05 2.73
C VAL A 120 -0.82 2.96 2.61
N VAL A 121 -1.29 2.52 1.45
CA VAL A 121 -2.72 2.26 1.20
C VAL A 121 -3.02 0.80 1.48
N SER A 122 -4.08 0.55 2.24
CA SER A 122 -4.55 -0.80 2.51
C SER A 122 -6.07 -0.92 2.44
N ASN A 123 -6.52 -2.14 2.24
CA ASN A 123 -7.94 -2.46 2.17
C ASN A 123 -8.49 -2.81 3.55
N GLU A 124 -9.69 -2.31 3.82
CA GLU A 124 -10.51 -2.76 4.94
C GLU A 124 -11.51 -3.80 4.41
N VAL A 125 -11.23 -5.07 4.67
CA VAL A 125 -12.02 -6.21 4.19
C VAL A 125 -12.57 -7.07 5.33
N PHE A 126 -12.46 -6.57 6.58
CA PHE A 126 -12.74 -7.34 7.80
C PHE A 126 -14.15 -7.18 8.34
N SER A 127 -14.94 -6.26 7.79
CA SER A 127 -16.28 -5.93 8.28
C SER A 127 -17.37 -6.95 7.87
N GLY A 128 -17.02 -7.97 7.11
CA GLY A 128 -17.99 -8.91 6.53
C GLY A 128 -18.55 -9.98 7.47
N GLY A 129 -18.00 -10.14 8.67
CA GLY A 129 -18.56 -10.99 9.73
C GLY A 129 -18.69 -12.48 9.39
N ALA A 130 -17.98 -13.02 8.41
CA ALA A 130 -18.03 -14.42 8.02
C ALA A 130 -16.71 -15.13 8.38
N ASP A 131 -16.81 -16.37 8.84
CA ASP A 131 -15.66 -17.26 8.98
C ASP A 131 -15.20 -17.69 7.58
N TYR A 132 -14.16 -17.06 7.08
CA TYR A 132 -13.54 -17.43 5.83
C TYR A 132 -12.55 -18.57 6.07
N ALA A 133 -12.82 -19.70 5.44
CA ALA A 133 -11.92 -20.87 5.44
C ALA A 133 -10.97 -20.84 4.24
N GLY A 134 -9.90 -21.64 4.29
CA GLY A 134 -8.96 -21.82 3.18
C GLY A 134 -8.15 -20.57 2.84
N ASP A 135 -7.91 -20.37 1.56
CA ASP A 135 -7.02 -19.32 1.05
C ASP A 135 -7.49 -17.90 1.39
N THR A 136 -8.79 -17.66 1.35
CA THR A 136 -9.36 -16.37 1.77
C THR A 136 -9.06 -16.06 3.23
N GLY A 137 -9.21 -17.05 4.12
CA GLY A 137 -8.87 -16.90 5.53
C GLY A 137 -7.38 -16.62 5.77
N ARG A 138 -6.50 -17.28 5.03
CA ARG A 138 -5.05 -17.04 5.08
C ARG A 138 -4.71 -15.60 4.67
N TYR A 139 -5.27 -15.15 3.55
CA TYR A 139 -5.10 -13.77 3.07
C TYR A 139 -5.58 -12.75 4.10
N LEU A 140 -6.80 -12.89 4.60
CA LEU A 140 -7.36 -11.96 5.60
C LEU A 140 -6.52 -11.91 6.86
N LYS A 141 -6.05 -13.06 7.36
CA LYS A 141 -5.18 -13.15 8.53
C LYS A 141 -3.85 -12.42 8.31
N ALA A 142 -3.19 -12.64 7.18
CA ALA A 142 -1.92 -11.99 6.86
C ALA A 142 -2.10 -10.48 6.72
N LEU A 143 -3.11 -10.01 5.96
CA LEU A 143 -3.39 -8.60 5.80
C LEU A 143 -3.77 -7.92 7.12
N ALA A 144 -4.56 -8.57 7.99
CA ALA A 144 -4.89 -8.08 9.32
C ALA A 144 -3.64 -7.92 10.19
N GLN A 145 -2.73 -8.90 10.15
CA GLN A 145 -1.48 -8.85 10.90
C GLN A 145 -0.63 -7.65 10.46
N VAL A 146 -0.47 -7.44 9.15
CA VAL A 146 0.28 -6.29 8.62
C VAL A 146 -0.40 -4.97 8.99
N ASN A 147 -1.71 -4.84 8.78
CA ASN A 147 -2.46 -3.63 9.10
C ASN A 147 -2.35 -3.26 10.59
N ASN A 148 -2.50 -4.23 11.50
CA ASN A 148 -2.40 -4.00 12.94
C ASN A 148 -0.99 -3.54 13.34
N ALA A 149 0.04 -4.20 12.81
CA ALA A 149 1.43 -3.83 13.09
C ALA A 149 1.76 -2.43 12.57
N LEU A 150 1.29 -2.07 11.37
CA LEU A 150 1.47 -0.72 10.82
C LEU A 150 0.69 0.33 11.61
N ALA A 151 -0.57 0.07 11.96
CA ALA A 151 -1.38 1.01 12.74
C ALA A 151 -0.73 1.33 14.09
N ALA A 152 -0.11 0.34 14.74
CA ALA A 152 0.62 0.53 15.99
C ALA A 152 1.83 1.48 15.82
N ARG A 153 2.57 1.38 14.70
CA ARG A 153 3.80 2.14 14.42
C ARG A 153 3.54 3.48 13.72
N ALA A 154 2.44 3.61 12.98
CA ALA A 154 2.14 4.78 12.17
C ALA A 154 1.98 6.05 13.01
N ASP A 155 2.42 7.18 12.47
CA ASP A 155 2.17 8.51 13.03
C ASP A 155 0.70 8.93 12.79
N HIS A 156 0.15 8.53 11.63
CA HIS A 156 -1.24 8.78 11.25
C HIS A 156 -1.91 7.50 10.77
N VAL A 157 -3.14 7.27 11.24
CA VAL A 157 -4.04 6.22 10.75
C VAL A 157 -5.33 6.87 10.33
N VAL A 158 -5.66 6.77 9.04
CA VAL A 158 -6.80 7.44 8.42
C VAL A 158 -7.67 6.41 7.72
N ARG A 159 -8.96 6.42 7.98
CA ARG A 159 -9.96 5.65 7.23
C ARG A 159 -10.70 6.58 6.28
N VAL A 160 -10.78 6.21 5.00
CA VAL A 160 -11.52 6.98 4.00
C VAL A 160 -12.87 6.31 3.75
N VAL A 161 -13.94 7.06 3.97
CA VAL A 161 -15.33 6.63 3.77
C VAL A 161 -16.01 7.62 2.82
N CYS A 162 -16.47 7.18 1.66
CA CYS A 162 -17.14 8.03 0.67
C CYS A 162 -16.33 9.31 0.33
N GLY A 163 -15.00 9.18 0.21
CA GLY A 163 -14.09 10.28 -0.05
C GLY A 163 -13.73 11.14 1.17
N ILE A 164 -14.33 10.89 2.32
CA ILE A 164 -14.12 11.67 3.56
C ILE A 164 -13.07 10.97 4.43
N PRO A 165 -11.93 11.61 4.75
CA PRO A 165 -10.93 11.06 5.65
C PRO A 165 -11.39 11.18 7.11
N VAL A 166 -11.25 10.11 7.87
CA VAL A 166 -11.48 10.05 9.31
C VAL A 166 -10.19 9.60 10.00
N TYR A 167 -9.67 10.43 10.86
CA TYR A 167 -8.43 10.15 11.59
C TYR A 167 -8.71 9.33 12.85
N TYR A 168 -8.07 8.17 12.95
CA TYR A 168 -8.04 7.33 14.15
C TYR A 168 -6.78 7.55 14.98
N LYS A 169 -5.71 8.00 14.34
CA LYS A 169 -4.44 8.36 14.99
C LYS A 169 -3.81 9.54 14.27
N GLY A 170 -3.22 10.46 15.02
CA GLY A 170 -2.73 11.72 14.47
C GLY A 170 -3.87 12.71 14.17
N VAL A 171 -3.52 13.84 13.58
CA VAL A 171 -4.48 14.89 13.17
C VAL A 171 -4.13 15.36 11.76
N GLU A 172 -5.11 15.89 11.04
CA GLU A 172 -4.85 16.55 9.76
C GLU A 172 -3.99 17.80 10.00
N LYS A 173 -2.87 17.90 9.25
CA LYS A 173 -2.02 19.10 9.26
C LYS A 173 -2.20 19.92 8.01
#